data_4885e66d1902d3d3c7046c6e82a62042
#
_entry.id   4885e66d1902d3d3c7046c6e82a62042
#
_cell.length_a   1.000
_cell.length_b   1.000
_cell.length_c   1.000
_cell.angle_alpha   90.00
_cell.angle_beta   90.00
_cell.angle_gamma   90.00
#
_symmetry.space_group_name_H-M   'P 1'
#
loop_
_entity.id
_entity.type
_entity.pdbx_description
1 polymer ?
#
loop_
_entity_poly.entity_id
_entity_poly.type
_entity_poly.pdbx_seq_one_letter_code
_entity_poly.pdbx_strand_id
1 'polypeptide(L)'
;MKPLIPIVVSAGLALASAVPCHAADNHPLQPNAPRTVTVSEADTPPVIRAGLLQSTLIVLPAEEKVANVFAGDTVDWVFDGGHVASRFISVKPKVANGSTDIHIVSDHGNEYTLQLHEISSEPDAHFDSKVFIAPGDQVAKDRLTQLPVFVPAAELDKAKQEAATAKAAQAAELKAEETKAEQYRSQYPGNLHFDYTWDQSKGKALGLQQIWRDDKFTYLRGQFQETPALYEVKDKKGSLINFDFSNGLYTVPKQLDNGYLAIGKQKVEFHRAGGGN
;
A
#
# COMPACT_ATOMS: atom_id res chain seq x y z
N MET A 1 50.68 -108.57 10.58
CA MET A 1 51.24 -107.52 11.43
C MET A 1 51.11 -106.15 10.67
N LYS A 2 50.20 -105.34 11.03
CA LYS A 2 50.03 -104.01 10.45
C LYS A 2 50.44 -102.99 11.50
N PRO A 3 51.26 -101.98 11.20
CA PRO A 3 51.60 -100.92 12.15
C PRO A 3 50.51 -99.82 12.22
N LEU A 4 50.23 -99.44 13.42
CA LEU A 4 49.37 -98.30 13.75
C LEU A 4 50.12 -96.97 13.50
N ILE A 5 49.50 -96.04 12.82
CA ILE A 5 49.97 -94.66 12.61
C ILE A 5 49.28 -93.77 13.67
N PRO A 6 50.01 -92.98 14.46
CA PRO A 6 49.37 -92.05 15.40
C PRO A 6 48.95 -90.78 14.67
N ILE A 7 47.70 -90.38 14.89
CA ILE A 7 47.12 -89.07 14.44
C ILE A 7 47.53 -87.97 15.42
N VAL A 8 48.34 -87.04 14.97
CA VAL A 8 48.66 -85.83 15.72
C VAL A 8 47.55 -84.78 15.47
N VAL A 9 46.75 -84.46 16.49
CA VAL A 9 45.77 -83.37 16.45
C VAL A 9 46.50 -82.10 16.88
N SER A 10 46.76 -81.22 15.92
CA SER A 10 47.25 -79.87 16.19
C SER A 10 46.08 -78.92 16.52
N ALA A 11 45.99 -78.49 17.79
CA ALA A 11 45.05 -77.48 18.22
C ALA A 11 45.54 -76.07 17.74
N GLY A 12 44.90 -75.56 16.72
CA GLY A 12 45.13 -74.14 16.26
C GLY A 12 44.49 -73.15 17.19
N LEU A 13 45.31 -72.37 17.90
CA LEU A 13 44.92 -71.30 18.75
C LEU A 13 44.58 -70.04 17.83
N ALA A 14 43.33 -69.80 17.56
CA ALA A 14 42.91 -68.61 16.84
C ALA A 14 43.01 -67.39 17.78
N LEU A 15 44.00 -66.52 17.61
CA LEU A 15 44.03 -65.17 18.19
C LEU A 15 42.95 -64.29 17.49
N ALA A 16 41.86 -64.11 18.15
CA ALA A 16 40.88 -63.04 17.77
C ALA A 16 41.51 -61.70 18.11
N SER A 17 42.00 -60.96 17.11
CA SER A 17 42.39 -59.58 17.22
C SER A 17 41.10 -58.76 17.41
N ALA A 18 40.81 -58.38 18.65
CA ALA A 18 39.75 -57.35 18.94
C ALA A 18 40.22 -56.02 18.33
N VAL A 19 39.63 -55.69 17.19
CA VAL A 19 39.70 -54.29 16.67
C VAL A 19 38.95 -53.36 17.69
N PRO A 20 39.65 -52.43 18.32
CA PRO A 20 38.93 -51.47 19.18
C PRO A 20 37.99 -50.68 18.28
N CYS A 21 36.69 -50.93 18.44
CA CYS A 21 35.66 -50.04 17.92
C CYS A 21 35.81 -48.75 18.70
N HIS A 22 36.48 -47.77 18.09
CA HIS A 22 36.47 -46.40 18.61
C HIS A 22 35.01 -45.93 18.44
N ALA A 23 34.24 -45.92 19.54
CA ALA A 23 33.03 -45.15 19.62
C ALA A 23 33.44 -43.72 19.27
N ALA A 24 32.93 -43.20 18.17
CA ALA A 24 33.08 -41.78 17.85
C ALA A 24 32.58 -41.02 19.09
N ASP A 25 33.47 -40.35 19.76
CA ASP A 25 33.10 -39.45 20.83
C ASP A 25 32.15 -38.39 20.23
N ASN A 26 30.86 -38.61 20.38
CA ASN A 26 29.82 -37.67 20.02
C ASN A 26 29.90 -36.51 21.01
N HIS A 27 30.92 -35.69 20.91
CA HIS A 27 30.87 -34.35 21.56
C HIS A 27 29.78 -33.55 20.86
N PRO A 28 28.77 -33.07 21.60
CA PRO A 28 27.77 -32.24 21.01
C PRO A 28 28.45 -30.96 20.46
N LEU A 29 28.23 -30.69 19.17
CA LEU A 29 28.73 -29.47 18.53
C LEU A 29 28.35 -28.24 19.35
N GLN A 30 29.34 -27.40 19.63
CA GLN A 30 29.13 -26.17 20.38
C GLN A 30 28.77 -24.99 19.45
N PRO A 31 27.78 -24.18 19.78
CA PRO A 31 27.48 -23.03 18.96
C PRO A 31 28.48 -21.88 19.22
N ASN A 32 28.92 -21.23 18.17
CA ASN A 32 29.58 -19.93 18.26
C ASN A 32 28.62 -18.84 18.76
N ALA A 33 29.15 -17.81 19.39
CA ALA A 33 28.41 -16.60 19.61
C ALA A 33 27.94 -16.01 18.26
N PRO A 34 26.76 -15.36 18.20
CA PRO A 34 26.32 -14.69 17.00
C PRO A 34 27.37 -13.72 16.46
N ARG A 35 27.64 -13.77 15.16
CA ARG A 35 28.64 -12.92 14.51
C ARG A 35 28.08 -12.17 13.31
N THR A 36 28.73 -11.08 12.95
CA THR A 36 28.44 -10.34 11.71
C THR A 36 29.49 -10.69 10.67
N VAL A 37 29.04 -10.96 9.43
CA VAL A 37 29.89 -11.11 8.25
C VAL A 37 29.61 -9.98 7.29
N THR A 38 30.67 -9.38 6.75
CA THR A 38 30.58 -8.37 5.71
C THR A 38 30.65 -9.06 4.36
N VAL A 39 29.69 -8.77 3.47
CA VAL A 39 29.62 -9.31 2.12
C VAL A 39 29.77 -8.18 1.12
N SER A 40 30.69 -8.35 0.17
CA SER A 40 30.97 -7.42 -0.91
C SER A 40 31.09 -8.21 -2.20
N GLU A 41 30.62 -7.64 -3.31
CA GLU A 41 30.70 -8.27 -4.64
C GLU A 41 32.16 -8.50 -5.09
N ALA A 42 33.10 -7.68 -4.59
CA ALA A 42 34.50 -7.74 -4.97
C ALA A 42 35.35 -8.70 -4.11
N ASP A 43 34.83 -9.15 -2.97
CA ASP A 43 35.58 -9.94 -2.00
C ASP A 43 35.24 -11.45 -2.12
N THR A 44 36.14 -12.26 -1.56
CA THR A 44 35.86 -13.71 -1.42
C THR A 44 34.63 -13.90 -0.51
N PRO A 45 33.65 -14.71 -0.91
CA PRO A 45 32.48 -14.99 -0.09
C PRO A 45 32.86 -15.52 1.29
N PRO A 46 32.30 -14.95 2.38
CA PRO A 46 32.58 -15.43 3.72
C PRO A 46 32.04 -16.84 3.95
N VAL A 47 32.79 -17.63 4.70
CA VAL A 47 32.42 -19.01 5.06
C VAL A 47 31.53 -18.99 6.29
N ILE A 48 30.38 -19.68 6.20
CA ILE A 48 29.45 -20.00 7.28
C ILE A 48 29.65 -21.45 7.67
N ARG A 49 29.94 -21.68 8.94
CA ARG A 49 30.22 -23.02 9.51
C ARG A 49 28.92 -23.61 10.05
N ALA A 50 28.41 -24.64 9.37
CA ALA A 50 27.18 -25.32 9.73
C ALA A 50 27.48 -26.68 10.39
N GLY A 51 26.60 -27.16 11.24
CA GLY A 51 26.75 -28.47 11.90
C GLY A 51 25.62 -29.42 11.55
N LEU A 52 25.92 -30.73 11.46
CA LEU A 52 24.89 -31.74 11.30
C LEU A 52 23.86 -31.68 12.43
N LEU A 53 22.59 -31.89 12.07
CA LEU A 53 21.45 -31.82 12.99
C LEU A 53 21.26 -30.44 13.66
N GLN A 54 22.03 -29.44 13.26
CA GLN A 54 21.95 -28.08 13.72
C GLN A 54 21.41 -27.17 12.59
N SER A 55 20.89 -26.02 12.99
CA SER A 55 20.41 -25.00 12.06
C SER A 55 21.21 -23.73 12.28
N THR A 56 21.70 -23.15 11.18
CA THR A 56 22.32 -21.83 11.18
C THR A 56 21.30 -20.80 10.66
N LEU A 57 21.04 -19.75 11.44
CA LEU A 57 20.16 -18.67 11.04
C LEU A 57 20.98 -17.52 10.42
N ILE A 58 20.75 -17.25 9.15
CA ILE A 58 21.30 -16.10 8.43
C ILE A 58 20.29 -14.95 8.50
N VAL A 59 20.75 -13.77 8.87
CA VAL A 59 19.90 -12.59 9.12
C VAL A 59 20.38 -11.43 8.24
N LEU A 60 19.55 -10.99 7.31
CA LEU A 60 19.81 -9.83 6.47
C LEU A 60 19.72 -8.51 7.28
N PRO A 61 20.23 -7.39 6.74
CA PRO A 61 20.01 -6.06 7.31
C PRO A 61 18.55 -5.79 7.67
N ALA A 62 18.30 -4.89 8.63
CA ALA A 62 16.96 -4.67 9.17
C ALA A 62 15.96 -4.13 8.13
N GLU A 63 16.48 -3.40 7.17
CA GLU A 63 15.74 -2.75 6.10
C GLU A 63 15.34 -3.69 4.97
N GLU A 64 15.98 -4.88 4.90
CA GLU A 64 15.85 -5.81 3.78
C GLU A 64 15.05 -7.06 4.13
N LYS A 65 14.39 -7.59 3.11
CA LYS A 65 13.74 -8.90 3.13
C LYS A 65 14.30 -9.78 2.02
N VAL A 66 14.25 -11.07 2.22
CA VAL A 66 14.63 -12.05 1.22
C VAL A 66 13.62 -12.03 0.08
N ALA A 67 14.08 -11.71 -1.13
CA ALA A 67 13.29 -11.80 -2.35
C ALA A 67 13.47 -13.16 -3.02
N ASN A 68 14.71 -13.67 -3.07
CA ASN A 68 15.00 -14.99 -3.65
C ASN A 68 16.27 -15.60 -3.02
N VAL A 69 16.39 -16.93 -3.15
CA VAL A 69 17.55 -17.71 -2.70
C VAL A 69 17.92 -18.70 -3.77
N PHE A 70 19.18 -18.68 -4.18
CA PHE A 70 19.77 -19.67 -5.08
C PHE A 70 20.86 -20.40 -4.31
N ALA A 71 20.89 -21.72 -4.41
CA ALA A 71 21.88 -22.56 -3.75
C ALA A 71 22.44 -23.59 -4.74
N GLY A 72 23.73 -23.86 -4.63
CA GLY A 72 24.41 -24.80 -5.50
C GLY A 72 23.96 -26.24 -5.26
N ASP A 73 23.81 -26.62 -3.99
CA ASP A 73 23.36 -27.96 -3.59
C ASP A 73 22.09 -27.87 -2.74
N THR A 74 20.98 -28.33 -3.31
CA THR A 74 19.67 -28.42 -2.64
C THR A 74 19.30 -29.86 -2.23
N VAL A 75 20.14 -30.83 -2.57
CA VAL A 75 19.96 -32.24 -2.23
C VAL A 75 20.46 -32.49 -0.81
N ASP A 76 21.72 -32.12 -0.54
CA ASP A 76 22.41 -32.36 0.72
C ASP A 76 22.23 -31.22 1.74
N TRP A 77 21.63 -30.11 1.31
CA TRP A 77 21.30 -28.97 2.17
C TRP A 77 19.81 -28.67 2.17
N VAL A 78 19.32 -28.18 3.29
CA VAL A 78 17.95 -27.61 3.44
C VAL A 78 18.07 -26.13 3.64
N PHE A 79 17.30 -25.39 2.86
CA PHE A 79 17.14 -23.95 2.99
C PHE A 79 15.68 -23.67 3.33
N ASP A 80 15.45 -22.95 4.42
CA ASP A 80 14.11 -22.54 4.83
C ASP A 80 14.09 -21.02 5.05
N GLY A 81 13.24 -20.34 4.28
CA GLY A 81 13.15 -18.90 4.27
C GLY A 81 12.60 -18.40 2.93
N GLY A 82 12.11 -17.17 2.90
CA GLY A 82 11.56 -16.55 1.68
C GLY A 82 10.11 -16.90 1.35
N HIS A 83 9.46 -17.83 2.02
CA HIS A 83 8.04 -18.13 1.85
C HIS A 83 7.15 -17.02 2.41
N VAL A 84 7.65 -16.33 3.43
CA VAL A 84 7.06 -15.10 3.96
C VAL A 84 8.12 -14.03 3.84
N ALA A 85 7.75 -12.85 3.42
CA ALA A 85 8.66 -11.72 3.31
C ALA A 85 9.31 -11.43 4.67
N SER A 86 10.48 -12.01 4.90
CA SER A 86 11.24 -11.91 6.15
C SER A 86 12.72 -11.72 5.86
N ARG A 87 13.45 -11.25 6.84
CA ARG A 87 14.93 -11.08 6.76
C ARG A 87 15.72 -12.31 7.18
N PHE A 88 15.07 -13.46 7.36
CA PHE A 88 15.65 -14.65 7.94
C PHE A 88 15.70 -15.78 6.94
N ILE A 89 16.85 -16.49 6.90
CA ILE A 89 17.04 -17.76 6.18
C ILE A 89 17.68 -18.76 7.15
N SER A 90 17.11 -19.94 7.24
CA SER A 90 17.70 -21.05 7.98
C SER A 90 18.38 -21.99 7.00
N VAL A 91 19.62 -22.39 7.29
CA VAL A 91 20.37 -23.37 6.52
C VAL A 91 20.72 -24.56 7.39
N LYS A 92 20.65 -25.78 6.84
CA LYS A 92 20.87 -27.02 7.55
C LYS A 92 21.50 -28.07 6.63
N PRO A 93 22.71 -28.58 6.94
CA PRO A 93 23.29 -29.67 6.21
C PRO A 93 22.61 -31.00 6.56
N LYS A 94 22.52 -31.92 5.58
CA LYS A 94 22.03 -33.30 5.74
C LYS A 94 23.17 -34.31 5.79
N VAL A 95 24.34 -33.99 5.21
CA VAL A 95 25.49 -34.86 5.09
C VAL A 95 26.72 -34.24 5.74
N ALA A 96 27.64 -35.09 6.25
CA ALA A 96 28.90 -34.65 6.83
C ALA A 96 29.86 -34.15 5.74
N ASN A 97 30.70 -33.18 6.07
CA ASN A 97 31.75 -32.61 5.21
C ASN A 97 31.19 -31.99 3.90
N GLY A 98 29.89 -31.69 3.86
CA GLY A 98 29.25 -31.02 2.72
C GLY A 98 29.70 -29.56 2.61
N SER A 99 29.85 -29.07 1.37
CA SER A 99 30.15 -27.68 1.08
C SER A 99 29.31 -27.23 -0.10
N THR A 100 28.71 -26.03 0.00
CA THR A 100 27.95 -25.43 -1.08
C THR A 100 28.00 -23.90 -0.96
N ASP A 101 27.57 -23.23 -2.00
CA ASP A 101 27.33 -21.78 -1.99
C ASP A 101 25.86 -21.46 -1.89
N ILE A 102 25.58 -20.24 -1.45
CA ILE A 102 24.23 -19.67 -1.43
C ILE A 102 24.30 -18.22 -1.86
N HIS A 103 23.39 -17.82 -2.76
CA HIS A 103 23.17 -16.44 -3.19
C HIS A 103 21.82 -15.98 -2.71
N ILE A 104 21.80 -14.96 -1.89
CA ILE A 104 20.59 -14.36 -1.31
C ILE A 104 20.35 -13.03 -1.98
N VAL A 105 19.24 -12.90 -2.70
CA VAL A 105 18.82 -11.64 -3.31
C VAL A 105 17.78 -10.97 -2.41
N SER A 106 18.03 -9.73 -2.04
CA SER A 106 17.13 -8.96 -1.20
C SER A 106 16.08 -8.20 -2.03
N ASP A 107 15.02 -7.73 -1.37
CA ASP A 107 14.00 -6.88 -1.98
C ASP A 107 14.52 -5.50 -2.40
N HIS A 108 15.66 -5.06 -1.88
CA HIS A 108 16.38 -3.85 -2.29
C HIS A 108 17.34 -4.09 -3.47
N GLY A 109 17.42 -5.33 -3.98
CA GLY A 109 18.29 -5.71 -5.10
C GLY A 109 19.75 -5.90 -4.72
N ASN A 110 20.06 -6.05 -3.42
CA ASN A 110 21.38 -6.46 -2.99
C ASN A 110 21.52 -7.99 -3.10
N GLU A 111 22.71 -8.43 -3.50
CA GLU A 111 23.08 -9.85 -3.57
C GLU A 111 24.13 -10.16 -2.50
N TYR A 112 23.88 -11.21 -1.73
CA TYR A 112 24.78 -11.68 -0.68
C TYR A 112 25.19 -13.12 -0.97
N THR A 113 26.43 -13.30 -1.42
CA THR A 113 27.02 -14.62 -1.68
C THR A 113 27.75 -15.11 -0.45
N LEU A 114 27.45 -16.34 -0.02
CA LEU A 114 28.07 -17.01 1.14
C LEU A 114 28.50 -18.41 0.76
N GLN A 115 29.60 -18.87 1.37
CA GLN A 115 30.04 -20.26 1.30
C GLN A 115 29.55 -20.97 2.56
N LEU A 116 28.88 -22.10 2.40
CA LEU A 116 28.46 -22.96 3.52
C LEU A 116 29.37 -24.14 3.63
N HIS A 117 29.84 -24.44 4.83
CA HIS A 117 30.71 -25.58 5.10
C HIS A 117 30.26 -26.36 6.32
N GLU A 118 30.05 -27.66 6.17
CA GLU A 118 29.69 -28.54 7.27
C GLU A 118 30.94 -29.00 8.01
N ILE A 119 30.95 -28.85 9.34
CA ILE A 119 32.17 -28.97 10.16
C ILE A 119 32.09 -29.99 11.29
N SER A 120 31.02 -30.83 11.34
CA SER A 120 30.83 -31.73 12.49
C SER A 120 31.93 -32.77 12.68
N SER A 121 32.69 -33.07 11.62
CA SER A 121 33.84 -34.01 11.66
C SER A 121 35.15 -33.35 12.07
N GLU A 122 35.17 -32.01 12.23
CA GLU A 122 36.38 -31.30 12.64
C GLU A 122 36.57 -31.39 14.16
N PRO A 123 37.82 -31.58 14.65
CA PRO A 123 38.12 -31.53 16.08
C PRO A 123 37.73 -30.17 16.68
N ASP A 124 37.11 -30.19 17.84
CA ASP A 124 36.66 -28.96 18.55
C ASP A 124 35.83 -27.99 17.70
N ALA A 125 35.01 -28.58 16.83
CA ALA A 125 34.18 -27.79 15.91
C ALA A 125 33.14 -26.97 16.63
N HIS A 126 33.10 -25.69 16.26
CA HIS A 126 32.08 -24.72 16.69
C HIS A 126 31.30 -24.21 15.48
N PHE A 127 30.00 -24.45 15.43
CA PHE A 127 29.16 -24.01 14.32
C PHE A 127 28.56 -22.60 14.55
N ASP A 128 28.23 -21.90 13.48
CA ASP A 128 27.59 -20.62 13.50
C ASP A 128 26.08 -20.81 13.73
N SER A 129 25.59 -20.57 14.95
CA SER A 129 24.16 -20.67 15.24
C SER A 129 23.36 -19.52 14.63
N LYS A 130 23.99 -18.32 14.54
CA LYS A 130 23.40 -17.12 13.95
C LYS A 130 24.46 -16.24 13.32
N VAL A 131 24.20 -15.76 12.10
CA VAL A 131 25.07 -14.85 11.37
C VAL A 131 24.26 -13.67 10.87
N PHE A 132 24.73 -12.46 11.16
CA PHE A 132 24.19 -11.22 10.63
C PHE A 132 24.98 -10.81 9.39
N ILE A 133 24.27 -10.47 8.33
CA ILE A 133 24.86 -9.95 7.09
C ILE A 133 24.99 -8.42 7.19
N ALA A 134 26.13 -7.90 6.81
CA ALA A 134 26.36 -6.48 6.61
C ALA A 134 26.88 -6.23 5.18
N PRO A 135 26.32 -5.30 4.41
CA PRO A 135 26.84 -4.97 3.10
C PRO A 135 28.19 -4.29 3.20
N GLY A 136 29.17 -4.78 2.42
CA GLY A 136 30.54 -4.25 2.33
C GLY A 136 30.63 -3.03 1.40
N ASP A 137 29.90 -3.08 0.31
CA ASP A 137 29.94 -2.07 -0.75
C ASP A 137 29.10 -0.85 -0.41
N GLN A 138 29.59 0.34 -0.84
CA GLN A 138 28.87 1.58 -0.62
C GLN A 138 27.54 1.60 -1.39
N VAL A 139 27.53 1.06 -2.62
CA VAL A 139 26.30 0.96 -3.45
C VAL A 139 25.24 0.11 -2.75
N ALA A 140 25.64 -1.03 -2.17
CA ALA A 140 24.74 -1.88 -1.41
C ALA A 140 24.21 -1.19 -0.14
N LYS A 141 25.05 -0.40 0.54
CA LYS A 141 24.64 0.42 1.70
C LYS A 141 23.64 1.53 1.30
N ASP A 142 23.85 2.16 0.16
CA ASP A 142 22.98 3.23 -0.34
C ASP A 142 21.60 2.67 -0.74
N ARG A 143 21.54 1.44 -1.26
CA ARG A 143 20.28 0.74 -1.58
C ARG A 143 19.41 0.49 -0.34
N LEU A 144 19.98 0.33 0.85
CA LEU A 144 19.21 0.14 2.09
C LEU A 144 18.29 1.33 2.41
N THR A 145 18.64 2.52 1.94
CA THR A 145 17.86 3.75 2.17
C THR A 145 16.81 4.01 1.09
N GLN A 146 16.79 3.19 0.03
CA GLN A 146 15.86 3.31 -1.09
C GLN A 146 14.60 2.46 -0.85
N LEU A 147 13.59 2.69 -1.68
CA LEU A 147 12.41 1.82 -1.69
C LEU A 147 12.77 0.44 -2.27
N PRO A 148 12.14 -0.64 -1.79
CA PRO A 148 12.35 -1.96 -2.32
C PRO A 148 12.10 -2.04 -3.84
N VAL A 149 13.02 -2.69 -4.57
CA VAL A 149 12.91 -2.94 -6.01
C VAL A 149 12.02 -4.15 -6.30
N PHE A 150 12.05 -5.13 -5.39
CA PHE A 150 11.25 -6.34 -5.49
C PHE A 150 10.22 -6.36 -4.36
N VAL A 151 8.96 -6.52 -4.73
CA VAL A 151 7.86 -6.73 -3.78
C VAL A 151 7.26 -8.12 -4.01
N PRO A 152 6.82 -8.82 -2.94
CA PRO A 152 6.15 -10.10 -3.08
C PRO A 152 4.93 -9.99 -4.00
N ALA A 153 4.74 -10.97 -4.88
CA ALA A 153 3.61 -10.97 -5.82
C ALA A 153 2.26 -10.79 -5.13
N ALA A 154 2.09 -11.40 -3.94
CA ALA A 154 0.88 -11.24 -3.13
C ALA A 154 0.63 -9.81 -2.66
N GLU A 155 1.67 -9.05 -2.31
CA GLU A 155 1.55 -7.63 -1.93
C GLU A 155 1.21 -6.78 -3.15
N LEU A 156 1.82 -7.08 -4.30
CA LEU A 156 1.52 -6.41 -5.57
C LEU A 156 0.07 -6.65 -6.00
N ASP A 157 -0.42 -7.88 -5.90
CA ASP A 157 -1.80 -8.21 -6.25
C ASP A 157 -2.80 -7.56 -5.30
N LYS A 158 -2.50 -7.53 -4.00
CA LYS A 158 -3.30 -6.80 -3.00
C LYS A 158 -3.35 -5.30 -3.32
N ALA A 159 -2.21 -4.68 -3.58
CA ALA A 159 -2.16 -3.26 -3.94
C ALA A 159 -2.94 -2.95 -5.24
N LYS A 160 -2.86 -3.84 -6.25
CA LYS A 160 -3.67 -3.72 -7.48
C LYS A 160 -5.17 -3.84 -7.21
N GLN A 161 -5.61 -4.76 -6.35
CA GLN A 161 -7.00 -4.90 -5.95
C GLN A 161 -7.50 -3.67 -5.19
N GLU A 162 -6.72 -3.17 -4.23
CA GLU A 162 -7.06 -1.95 -3.49
C GLU A 162 -7.17 -0.73 -4.41
N ALA A 163 -6.22 -0.58 -5.35
CA ALA A 163 -6.27 0.48 -6.34
C ALA A 163 -7.49 0.35 -7.29
N ALA A 164 -7.84 -0.86 -7.70
CA ALA A 164 -9.00 -1.12 -8.53
C ALA A 164 -10.32 -0.81 -7.80
N THR A 165 -10.44 -1.20 -6.53
CA THR A 165 -11.63 -0.91 -5.70
C THR A 165 -11.76 0.57 -5.41
N ALA A 166 -10.66 1.28 -5.10
CA ALA A 166 -10.65 2.73 -4.90
C ALA A 166 -11.10 3.47 -6.17
N LYS A 167 -10.58 3.06 -7.34
CA LYS A 167 -10.95 3.64 -8.64
C LYS A 167 -12.42 3.38 -8.98
N ALA A 168 -12.94 2.20 -8.68
CA ALA A 168 -14.35 1.86 -8.90
C ALA A 168 -15.27 2.69 -7.98
N ALA A 169 -14.88 2.88 -6.70
CA ALA A 169 -15.62 3.71 -5.76
C ALA A 169 -15.67 5.18 -6.22
N GLN A 170 -14.55 5.74 -6.64
CA GLN A 170 -14.48 7.10 -7.17
C GLN A 170 -15.35 7.28 -8.42
N ALA A 171 -15.32 6.32 -9.35
CA ALA A 171 -16.15 6.35 -10.55
C ALA A 171 -17.66 6.27 -10.21
N ALA A 172 -18.03 5.48 -9.21
CA ALA A 172 -19.41 5.39 -8.74
C ALA A 172 -19.89 6.70 -8.08
N GLU A 173 -19.03 7.35 -7.30
CA GLU A 173 -19.33 8.65 -6.68
C GLU A 173 -19.56 9.75 -7.73
N LEU A 174 -18.65 9.87 -8.70
CA LEU A 174 -18.80 10.82 -9.82
C LEU A 174 -20.10 10.58 -10.59
N LYS A 175 -20.41 9.34 -10.89
CA LYS A 175 -21.66 9.00 -11.59
C LYS A 175 -22.91 9.31 -10.75
N ALA A 176 -22.83 9.11 -9.43
CA ALA A 176 -23.93 9.49 -8.52
C ALA A 176 -24.13 11.01 -8.46
N GLU A 177 -23.05 11.78 -8.46
CA GLU A 177 -23.13 13.25 -8.52
C GLU A 177 -23.70 13.74 -9.85
N GLU A 178 -23.25 13.19 -10.98
CA GLU A 178 -23.82 13.50 -12.30
C GLU A 178 -25.30 13.18 -12.36
N THR A 179 -25.73 12.02 -11.86
CA THR A 179 -27.14 11.61 -11.83
C THR A 179 -27.96 12.57 -10.97
N LYS A 180 -27.46 12.97 -9.79
CA LYS A 180 -28.12 13.97 -8.93
C LYS A 180 -28.24 15.34 -9.62
N ALA A 181 -27.16 15.79 -10.28
CA ALA A 181 -27.16 17.04 -11.02
C ALA A 181 -28.15 17.02 -12.19
N GLU A 182 -28.27 15.87 -12.88
CA GLU A 182 -29.19 15.70 -13.99
C GLU A 182 -30.66 15.61 -13.51
N GLN A 183 -30.92 14.92 -12.42
CA GLN A 183 -32.24 14.92 -11.75
C GLN A 183 -32.62 16.31 -11.30
N TYR A 184 -31.72 17.07 -10.68
CA TYR A 184 -31.96 18.45 -10.29
C TYR A 184 -32.29 19.32 -11.50
N ARG A 185 -31.51 19.23 -12.60
CA ARG A 185 -31.76 19.99 -13.84
C ARG A 185 -33.11 19.64 -14.47
N SER A 186 -33.52 18.37 -14.46
CA SER A 186 -34.78 17.95 -15.04
C SER A 186 -35.99 18.37 -14.21
N GLN A 187 -35.86 18.45 -12.89
CA GLN A 187 -36.93 18.83 -11.98
C GLN A 187 -37.00 20.37 -11.76
N TYR A 188 -35.88 21.07 -11.90
CA TYR A 188 -35.77 22.49 -11.62
C TYR A 188 -36.81 23.37 -12.36
N PRO A 189 -37.12 23.18 -13.67
CA PRO A 189 -38.15 23.95 -14.34
C PRO A 189 -39.54 23.84 -13.72
N GLY A 190 -39.85 22.67 -13.11
CA GLY A 190 -41.13 22.45 -12.42
C GLY A 190 -41.24 23.21 -11.09
N ASN A 191 -40.14 23.66 -10.54
CA ASN A 191 -40.09 24.45 -9.29
C ASN A 191 -40.14 25.97 -9.54
N LEU A 192 -40.21 26.40 -10.81
CA LEU A 192 -40.27 27.80 -11.15
C LEU A 192 -41.73 28.27 -11.21
N HIS A 193 -42.04 29.33 -10.46
CA HIS A 193 -43.36 29.93 -10.41
C HIS A 193 -43.31 31.32 -11.02
N PHE A 194 -44.15 31.57 -12.01
CA PHE A 194 -44.29 32.85 -12.73
C PHE A 194 -45.57 33.55 -12.28
N ASP A 195 -45.79 33.65 -10.99
CA ASP A 195 -47.01 34.11 -10.35
C ASP A 195 -46.96 35.59 -9.90
N TYR A 196 -46.07 36.38 -10.51
CA TYR A 196 -45.99 37.82 -10.25
C TYR A 196 -46.70 38.66 -11.31
N THR A 197 -47.32 39.74 -10.86
CA THR A 197 -47.97 40.73 -11.70
C THR A 197 -47.39 42.11 -11.42
N TRP A 198 -47.26 42.92 -12.46
CA TRP A 198 -46.82 44.33 -12.40
C TRP A 198 -47.36 45.13 -13.57
N ASP A 199 -47.29 46.47 -13.49
CA ASP A 199 -47.62 47.36 -14.62
C ASP A 199 -46.61 47.16 -15.75
N GLN A 200 -47.04 46.54 -16.84
CA GLN A 200 -46.18 46.16 -17.99
C GLN A 200 -45.62 47.41 -18.69
N SER A 201 -46.34 48.52 -18.72
CA SER A 201 -45.90 49.77 -19.38
C SER A 201 -44.74 50.38 -18.59
N LYS A 202 -44.92 50.52 -17.25
CA LYS A 202 -43.86 50.99 -16.35
C LYS A 202 -42.68 50.04 -16.28
N GLY A 203 -42.95 48.75 -16.28
CA GLY A 203 -41.91 47.70 -16.31
C GLY A 203 -41.03 47.84 -17.54
N LYS A 204 -41.64 47.95 -18.72
CA LYS A 204 -40.91 48.15 -19.98
C LYS A 204 -40.10 49.46 -19.98
N ALA A 205 -40.65 50.55 -19.44
CA ALA A 205 -39.93 51.82 -19.36
C ALA A 205 -38.70 51.74 -18.44
N LEU A 206 -38.73 50.94 -17.37
CA LEU A 206 -37.62 50.68 -16.47
C LEU A 206 -36.64 49.63 -16.99
N GLY A 207 -37.06 48.80 -17.97
CA GLY A 207 -36.28 47.68 -18.50
C GLY A 207 -36.58 46.32 -17.86
N LEU A 208 -37.60 46.24 -16.98
CA LEU A 208 -38.03 44.96 -16.36
C LEU A 208 -38.71 44.08 -17.40
N GLN A 209 -38.26 42.82 -17.49
CA GLN A 209 -38.77 41.84 -18.46
C GLN A 209 -39.59 40.73 -17.81
N GLN A 210 -39.10 40.16 -16.70
CA GLN A 210 -39.71 38.99 -16.06
C GLN A 210 -39.43 38.98 -14.55
N ILE A 211 -40.42 38.50 -13.78
CA ILE A 211 -40.28 38.16 -12.37
C ILE A 211 -40.77 36.74 -12.18
N TRP A 212 -40.00 35.93 -11.45
CA TRP A 212 -40.36 34.57 -11.08
C TRP A 212 -39.74 34.20 -9.75
N ARG A 213 -40.10 33.11 -9.20
CA ARG A 213 -39.53 32.54 -7.97
C ARG A 213 -39.34 31.02 -8.07
N ASP A 214 -38.51 30.49 -7.21
CA ASP A 214 -38.53 29.11 -6.81
C ASP A 214 -38.93 28.96 -5.33
N ASP A 215 -38.67 27.83 -4.70
CA ASP A 215 -39.01 27.58 -3.31
C ASP A 215 -38.18 28.42 -2.31
N LYS A 216 -37.09 29.06 -2.74
CA LYS A 216 -36.15 29.79 -1.87
C LYS A 216 -35.91 31.23 -2.29
N PHE A 217 -35.88 31.49 -3.58
CA PHE A 217 -35.43 32.75 -4.15
C PHE A 217 -36.52 33.45 -4.98
N THR A 218 -36.41 34.76 -5.09
CA THR A 218 -37.13 35.55 -6.09
C THR A 218 -36.13 36.11 -7.10
N TYR A 219 -36.50 36.03 -8.37
CA TYR A 219 -35.69 36.47 -9.49
C TYR A 219 -36.39 37.56 -10.28
N LEU A 220 -35.66 38.64 -10.62
CA LEU A 220 -36.15 39.69 -11.50
C LEU A 220 -35.15 39.89 -12.63
N ARG A 221 -35.58 39.72 -13.85
CA ARG A 221 -34.75 39.90 -15.05
C ARG A 221 -35.17 41.14 -15.82
N GLY A 222 -34.16 41.87 -16.25
CA GLY A 222 -34.37 43.04 -17.06
C GLY A 222 -33.14 43.50 -17.81
N GLN A 223 -33.35 44.47 -18.71
CA GLN A 223 -32.30 45.25 -19.38
C GLN A 223 -32.35 46.65 -18.81
N PHE A 224 -31.67 46.85 -17.70
CA PHE A 224 -31.68 48.13 -16.99
C PHE A 224 -30.53 49.01 -17.49
N GLN A 225 -30.78 50.31 -17.74
CA GLN A 225 -29.70 51.25 -18.05
C GLN A 225 -28.84 51.54 -16.82
N GLU A 226 -29.48 51.65 -15.66
CA GLU A 226 -28.84 51.73 -14.35
C GLU A 226 -29.53 50.70 -13.43
N THR A 227 -28.80 50.14 -12.47
CA THR A 227 -29.35 49.13 -11.57
C THR A 227 -30.40 49.74 -10.63
N PRO A 228 -31.72 49.43 -10.77
CA PRO A 228 -32.73 49.88 -9.86
C PRO A 228 -32.53 49.37 -8.43
N ALA A 229 -32.88 50.21 -7.45
CA ALA A 229 -32.97 49.75 -6.07
C ALA A 229 -34.21 48.86 -5.90
N LEU A 230 -34.06 47.73 -5.22
CA LEU A 230 -35.14 46.79 -4.95
C LEU A 230 -35.64 46.92 -3.52
N TYR A 231 -36.93 47.10 -3.37
CA TYR A 231 -37.61 47.22 -2.08
C TYR A 231 -38.66 46.15 -1.90
N GLU A 232 -38.70 45.57 -0.73
CA GLU A 232 -39.81 44.73 -0.26
C GLU A 232 -40.86 45.62 0.40
N VAL A 233 -42.12 45.35 0.17
CA VAL A 233 -43.23 46.06 0.84
C VAL A 233 -43.86 45.13 1.87
N LYS A 234 -43.77 45.55 3.14
CA LYS A 234 -44.47 44.96 4.28
C LYS A 234 -45.19 46.05 5.07
N ASP A 235 -46.40 45.78 5.47
CA ASP A 235 -47.24 46.75 6.23
C ASP A 235 -47.29 48.16 5.59
N LYS A 236 -47.40 48.21 4.25
CA LYS A 236 -47.40 49.44 3.43
C LYS A 236 -46.10 50.26 3.51
N LYS A 237 -45.02 49.68 4.04
CA LYS A 237 -43.68 50.30 4.10
C LYS A 237 -42.70 49.57 3.20
N GLY A 238 -41.97 50.36 2.43
CA GLY A 238 -40.88 49.82 1.59
C GLY A 238 -39.59 49.71 2.38
N SER A 239 -38.97 48.55 2.40
CA SER A 239 -37.65 48.32 2.99
C SER A 239 -36.69 47.92 1.90
N LEU A 240 -35.51 48.54 1.83
CA LEU A 240 -34.45 48.15 0.93
C LEU A 240 -33.96 46.74 1.31
N ILE A 241 -33.80 45.89 0.32
CA ILE A 241 -33.36 44.51 0.55
C ILE A 241 -32.06 44.23 -0.16
N ASN A 242 -31.31 43.25 0.38
CA ASN A 242 -30.10 42.77 -0.24
C ASN A 242 -30.43 41.80 -1.39
N PHE A 243 -29.67 41.90 -2.46
CA PHE A 243 -29.79 41.06 -3.64
C PHE A 243 -28.41 40.91 -4.30
N ASP A 244 -28.24 39.84 -5.03
CA ASP A 244 -27.14 39.68 -5.99
C ASP A 244 -27.63 40.17 -7.36
N PHE A 245 -26.78 40.94 -8.06
CA PHE A 245 -27.09 41.41 -9.38
C PHE A 245 -25.99 41.05 -10.36
N SER A 246 -26.32 40.25 -11.36
CA SER A 246 -25.42 39.85 -12.41
C SER A 246 -26.13 39.72 -13.74
N ASN A 247 -25.56 40.30 -14.79
CA ASN A 247 -26.07 40.15 -16.17
C ASN A 247 -27.57 40.49 -16.32
N GLY A 248 -28.06 41.52 -15.63
CA GLY A 248 -29.44 41.92 -15.66
C GLY A 248 -30.40 41.04 -14.87
N LEU A 249 -29.89 40.17 -14.03
CA LEU A 249 -30.66 39.29 -13.15
C LEU A 249 -30.45 39.70 -11.69
N TYR A 250 -31.54 40.01 -10.99
CA TYR A 250 -31.56 40.06 -9.54
C TYR A 250 -31.84 38.69 -8.97
N THR A 251 -31.08 38.29 -7.99
CA THR A 251 -31.33 37.10 -7.18
C THR A 251 -31.52 37.52 -5.73
N VAL A 252 -32.70 37.33 -5.21
CA VAL A 252 -33.07 37.68 -3.84
C VAL A 252 -33.15 36.40 -3.00
N PRO A 253 -32.40 36.27 -1.89
CA PRO A 253 -32.35 35.04 -1.09
C PRO A 253 -33.56 34.83 -0.19
N LYS A 254 -34.75 35.14 -0.71
CA LYS A 254 -36.07 34.90 -0.10
C LYS A 254 -37.18 35.03 -1.13
N GLN A 255 -38.36 34.53 -0.80
CA GLN A 255 -39.57 34.80 -1.57
C GLN A 255 -40.15 36.17 -1.19
N LEU A 256 -40.41 37.01 -2.19
CA LEU A 256 -41.06 38.29 -2.03
C LEU A 256 -42.55 38.17 -2.36
N ASP A 257 -43.43 38.67 -1.51
CA ASP A 257 -44.85 38.75 -1.81
C ASP A 257 -45.15 40.05 -2.57
N ASN A 258 -44.66 41.16 -2.07
CA ASN A 258 -44.89 42.49 -2.63
C ASN A 258 -43.57 43.29 -2.62
N GLY A 259 -43.31 44.04 -3.67
CA GLY A 259 -42.11 44.85 -3.76
C GLY A 259 -42.18 45.88 -4.88
N TYR A 260 -41.13 46.65 -5.01
CA TYR A 260 -40.97 47.56 -6.14
C TYR A 260 -39.50 47.76 -6.49
N LEU A 261 -39.27 48.00 -7.77
CA LEU A 261 -38.03 48.55 -8.29
C LEU A 261 -38.15 50.09 -8.41
N ALA A 262 -37.08 50.78 -8.04
CA ALA A 262 -37.08 52.25 -8.16
C ALA A 262 -35.74 52.78 -8.68
N ILE A 263 -35.81 53.76 -9.60
CA ILE A 263 -34.70 54.56 -10.09
C ILE A 263 -35.17 56.03 -10.16
N GLY A 264 -34.56 56.90 -9.39
CA GLY A 264 -34.95 58.26 -9.36
C GLY A 264 -36.46 58.44 -9.01
N LYS A 265 -37.24 59.00 -9.94
CA LYS A 265 -38.72 59.16 -9.80
C LYS A 265 -39.49 57.96 -10.42
N GLN A 266 -38.86 57.07 -11.11
CA GLN A 266 -39.52 55.88 -11.70
C GLN A 266 -39.66 54.76 -10.68
N LYS A 267 -40.89 54.19 -10.61
CA LYS A 267 -41.24 53.11 -9.70
C LYS A 267 -42.10 52.09 -10.41
N VAL A 268 -41.72 50.81 -10.27
CA VAL A 268 -42.51 49.66 -10.75
C VAL A 268 -42.81 48.74 -9.58
N GLU A 269 -44.08 48.70 -9.20
CA GLU A 269 -44.58 47.81 -8.15
C GLU A 269 -44.92 46.44 -8.73
N PHE A 270 -44.64 45.37 -7.97
CA PHE A 270 -45.02 44.02 -8.31
C PHE A 270 -45.63 43.31 -7.11
N HIS A 271 -46.51 42.38 -7.41
CA HIS A 271 -47.25 41.61 -6.42
C HIS A 271 -47.29 40.14 -6.81
N ARG A 272 -47.19 39.24 -5.84
CA ARG A 272 -47.39 37.81 -6.04
C ARG A 272 -48.88 37.48 -6.05
N ALA A 273 -49.38 36.74 -7.05
CA ALA A 273 -50.73 36.25 -7.09
C ALA A 273 -50.95 35.25 -5.92
N GLY A 274 -51.92 35.55 -5.03
CA GLY A 274 -52.20 34.78 -3.84
C GLY A 274 -51.34 35.14 -2.60
N GLY A 275 -50.43 36.08 -2.68
CA GLY A 275 -49.77 36.69 -1.53
C GLY A 275 -50.76 37.57 -0.76
N GLY A 276 -50.89 37.35 0.56
CA GLY A 276 -51.78 38.14 1.39
C GLY A 276 -51.38 39.60 1.43
N ASN A 277 -52.38 40.43 1.54
CA ASN A 277 -52.24 41.87 1.75
C ASN A 277 -51.56 42.22 3.07
#